data_3dbe00f6e5122d28b50daaa1d8dc52d1
#
_entry.id   3dbe00f6e5122d28b50daaa1d8dc52d1
#
_cell.length_a   1.000
_cell.length_b   1.000
_cell.length_c   1.000
_cell.angle_alpha   90.00
_cell.angle_beta   90.00
_cell.angle_gamma   90.00
#
_symmetry.space_group_name_H-M   'P 1'
#
loop_
_entity.id
_entity.type
_entity.pdbx_description
1 polymer ?
#
loop_
_entity_poly.entity_id
_entity_poly.type
_entity_poly.pdbx_seq_one_letter_code
_entity_poly.pdbx_strand_id
1 'polypeptide(L)'
;FDREIFHKARHEFLSHLRYGKGHGERTCYGYNSDLGIWANWLTEAGKDWQRAKATDVAQFAAWQLRERKISAHIVNRRLSAMSSFYKWAMRHEIAESDPVYLADKPKRPLRIPVWLEREEQARLDATIRSRENIPINIFGNNKVKMTETRRRYEMLFGPLLNSGLRISEALGLKIADVRILDGLARSVRVIGKGDKERLVPLPAPFGAVFGFWLKDRNRTEAVFAKTDGKPVSPQAARNYLRGMLDKAGIDKKISPHKLRHTYATN
;
A
#
# COMPACT_ATOMS: atom_id res chain seq x y z
N PHE A 1 -25.10 -19.51 16.60
CA PHE A 1 -23.75 -18.93 16.47
C PHE A 1 -23.15 -18.69 17.83
N ASP A 2 -22.19 -19.53 18.21
CA ASP A 2 -21.43 -19.30 19.44
C ASP A 2 -20.35 -18.24 19.19
N ARG A 3 -20.56 -17.03 19.73
CA ARG A 3 -19.64 -15.90 19.56
C ARG A 3 -18.33 -16.10 20.31
N GLU A 4 -18.38 -16.72 21.47
CA GLU A 4 -17.19 -16.88 22.31
C GLU A 4 -16.20 -17.86 21.66
N ILE A 5 -16.69 -19.02 21.20
CA ILE A 5 -15.87 -20.00 20.47
C ILE A 5 -15.29 -19.37 19.20
N PHE A 6 -16.09 -18.59 18.43
CA PHE A 6 -15.57 -17.92 17.23
C PHE A 6 -14.50 -16.88 17.56
N HIS A 7 -14.71 -16.08 18.62
CA HIS A 7 -13.74 -15.07 19.03
C HIS A 7 -12.40 -15.69 19.45
N LYS A 8 -12.44 -16.78 20.20
CA LYS A 8 -11.27 -17.54 20.61
C LYS A 8 -10.53 -18.09 19.37
N ALA A 9 -11.22 -18.81 18.50
CA ALA A 9 -10.65 -19.37 17.27
C ALA A 9 -10.04 -18.27 16.37
N ARG A 10 -10.74 -17.14 16.22
CA ARG A 10 -10.23 -15.99 15.44
C ARG A 10 -8.94 -15.42 16.04
N HIS A 11 -8.88 -15.26 17.35
CA HIS A 11 -7.70 -14.76 18.04
C HIS A 11 -6.49 -15.69 17.87
N GLU A 12 -6.69 -16.99 18.05
CA GLU A 12 -5.66 -18.02 17.86
C GLU A 12 -5.16 -18.05 16.42
N PHE A 13 -6.07 -17.96 15.44
CA PHE A 13 -5.70 -17.87 14.04
C PHE A 13 -4.86 -16.63 13.73
N LEU A 14 -5.21 -15.46 14.26
CA LEU A 14 -4.45 -14.23 14.06
C LEU A 14 -3.07 -14.30 14.71
N SER A 15 -2.96 -14.94 15.87
CA SER A 15 -1.68 -15.23 16.52
C SER A 15 -0.83 -16.19 15.66
N HIS A 16 -1.43 -17.24 15.09
CA HIS A 16 -0.76 -18.12 14.15
C HIS A 16 -0.27 -17.37 12.90
N LEU A 17 -1.07 -16.48 12.34
CA LEU A 17 -0.65 -15.66 11.19
C LEU A 17 0.55 -14.76 11.55
N ARG A 18 0.50 -14.12 12.72
CA ARG A 18 1.54 -13.19 13.13
C ARG A 18 2.84 -13.88 13.50
N TYR A 19 2.78 -14.84 14.40
CA TYR A 19 3.96 -15.46 15.02
C TYR A 19 4.38 -16.75 14.32
N GLY A 20 3.44 -17.52 13.78
CA GLY A 20 3.74 -18.76 13.06
C GLY A 20 4.02 -18.57 11.57
N LYS A 21 3.40 -17.58 10.92
CA LYS A 21 3.56 -17.30 9.49
C LYS A 21 4.32 -16.00 9.18
N GLY A 22 4.68 -15.21 10.19
CA GLY A 22 5.41 -13.96 9.99
C GLY A 22 4.63 -12.88 9.23
N HIS A 23 3.29 -12.91 9.28
CA HIS A 23 2.49 -11.87 8.63
C HIS A 23 2.58 -10.54 9.39
N GLY A 24 2.73 -9.44 8.64
CA GLY A 24 2.75 -8.10 9.21
C GLY A 24 1.41 -7.72 9.86
N GLU A 25 1.48 -6.82 10.85
CA GLU A 25 0.34 -6.34 11.65
C GLU A 25 -0.85 -5.88 10.80
N ARG A 26 -0.57 -5.12 9.73
CA ARG A 26 -1.61 -4.63 8.81
C ARG A 26 -2.37 -5.77 8.12
N THR A 27 -1.68 -6.86 7.80
CA THR A 27 -2.32 -8.06 7.22
C THR A 27 -3.24 -8.72 8.24
N CYS A 28 -2.75 -8.93 9.47
CA CYS A 28 -3.55 -9.50 10.56
C CYS A 28 -4.78 -8.63 10.87
N TYR A 29 -4.62 -7.30 10.91
CA TYR A 29 -5.75 -6.37 11.06
C TYR A 29 -6.79 -6.53 9.94
N GLY A 30 -6.34 -6.67 8.69
CA GLY A 30 -7.25 -6.92 7.55
C GLY A 30 -8.05 -8.21 7.71
N TYR A 31 -7.38 -9.31 8.08
CA TYR A 31 -8.03 -10.60 8.35
C TYR A 31 -9.02 -10.50 9.51
N ASN A 32 -8.63 -9.84 10.61
CA ASN A 32 -9.50 -9.62 11.75
C ASN A 32 -10.80 -8.90 11.38
N SER A 33 -10.68 -7.81 10.60
CA SER A 33 -11.83 -7.05 10.11
C SER A 33 -12.73 -7.89 9.19
N ASP A 34 -12.14 -8.62 8.25
CA ASP A 34 -12.90 -9.44 7.29
C ASP A 34 -13.66 -10.58 7.97
N LEU A 35 -13.02 -11.26 8.93
CA LEU A 35 -13.65 -12.32 9.72
C LEU A 35 -14.75 -11.77 10.67
N GLY A 36 -14.56 -10.54 11.19
CA GLY A 36 -15.60 -9.86 11.96
C GLY A 36 -16.86 -9.59 11.14
N ILE A 37 -16.70 -9.16 9.89
CA ILE A 37 -17.86 -8.93 8.99
C ILE A 37 -18.60 -10.24 8.70
N TRP A 38 -17.85 -11.33 8.48
CA TRP A 38 -18.42 -12.68 8.29
C TRP A 38 -19.19 -13.15 9.51
N ALA A 39 -18.62 -13.02 10.71
CA ALA A 39 -19.25 -13.40 11.96
C ALA A 39 -20.56 -12.65 12.22
N ASN A 40 -20.57 -11.34 11.98
CA ASN A 40 -21.77 -10.53 12.15
C ASN A 40 -22.88 -10.97 11.20
N TRP A 41 -22.54 -11.19 9.92
CA TRP A 41 -23.52 -11.68 8.93
C TRP A 41 -24.08 -13.06 9.31
N LEU A 42 -23.24 -14.00 9.75
CA LEU A 42 -23.71 -15.31 10.22
C LEU A 42 -24.65 -15.21 11.41
N THR A 43 -24.34 -14.32 12.37
CA THR A 43 -25.19 -14.07 13.54
C THR A 43 -26.56 -13.56 13.11
N GLU A 44 -26.61 -12.57 12.22
CA GLU A 44 -27.85 -11.99 11.69
C GLU A 44 -28.66 -13.02 10.89
N ALA A 45 -27.98 -13.92 10.19
CA ALA A 45 -28.60 -15.00 9.42
C ALA A 45 -28.96 -16.25 10.24
N GLY A 46 -28.70 -16.25 11.55
CA GLY A 46 -28.96 -17.41 12.43
C GLY A 46 -28.15 -18.66 12.07
N LYS A 47 -26.95 -18.50 11.50
CA LYS A 47 -26.12 -19.59 10.98
C LYS A 47 -24.92 -19.87 11.87
N ASP A 48 -24.50 -21.14 11.93
CA ASP A 48 -23.30 -21.53 12.66
C ASP A 48 -22.07 -21.51 11.76
N TRP A 49 -21.00 -20.89 12.23
CA TRP A 49 -19.76 -20.75 11.47
C TRP A 49 -19.02 -22.09 11.28
N GLN A 50 -19.10 -23.01 12.24
CA GLN A 50 -18.44 -24.31 12.19
C GLN A 50 -19.07 -25.23 11.12
N ARG A 51 -20.36 -25.03 10.86
CA ARG A 51 -21.17 -25.78 9.91
C ARG A 51 -21.58 -24.98 8.66
N ALA A 52 -20.92 -23.83 8.44
CA ALA A 52 -21.19 -22.98 7.29
C ALA A 52 -20.98 -23.74 5.99
N LYS A 53 -21.87 -23.53 5.02
CA LYS A 53 -21.87 -24.21 3.72
C LYS A 53 -21.48 -23.24 2.60
N ALA A 54 -21.15 -23.79 1.43
CA ALA A 54 -20.87 -22.98 0.22
C ALA A 54 -22.05 -22.05 -0.15
N THR A 55 -23.29 -22.49 0.11
CA THR A 55 -24.50 -21.68 -0.09
C THR A 55 -24.51 -20.43 0.81
N ASP A 56 -24.01 -20.53 2.04
CA ASP A 56 -23.92 -19.40 2.97
C ASP A 56 -22.88 -18.38 2.48
N VAL A 57 -21.76 -18.88 1.98
CA VAL A 57 -20.73 -18.03 1.36
C VAL A 57 -21.28 -17.32 0.13
N ALA A 58 -22.05 -18.00 -0.71
CA ALA A 58 -22.69 -17.39 -1.88
C ALA A 58 -23.69 -16.30 -1.47
N GLN A 59 -24.54 -16.53 -0.45
CA GLN A 59 -25.46 -15.55 0.10
C GLN A 59 -24.73 -14.33 0.68
N PHE A 60 -23.66 -14.56 1.45
CA PHE A 60 -22.80 -13.51 1.99
C PHE A 60 -22.15 -12.66 0.88
N ALA A 61 -21.66 -13.29 -0.17
CA ALA A 61 -21.09 -12.58 -1.31
C ALA A 61 -22.15 -11.75 -2.04
N ALA A 62 -23.35 -12.32 -2.27
CA ALA A 62 -24.46 -11.61 -2.88
C ALA A 62 -24.92 -10.41 -2.04
N TRP A 63 -25.07 -10.58 -0.74
CA TRP A 63 -25.38 -9.49 0.20
C TRP A 63 -24.36 -8.35 0.12
N GLN A 64 -23.06 -8.64 0.13
CA GLN A 64 -22.03 -7.61 0.01
C GLN A 64 -22.12 -6.84 -1.31
N LEU A 65 -22.35 -7.55 -2.43
CA LEU A 65 -22.41 -6.94 -3.74
C LEU A 65 -23.70 -6.09 -3.94
N ARG A 66 -24.86 -6.61 -3.53
CA ARG A 66 -26.17 -6.02 -3.81
C ARG A 66 -26.56 -4.96 -2.80
N GLU A 67 -26.46 -5.28 -1.51
CA GLU A 67 -26.94 -4.39 -0.43
C GLU A 67 -25.84 -3.43 0.03
N ARG A 68 -24.62 -3.93 0.24
CA ARG A 68 -23.49 -3.12 0.72
C ARG A 68 -22.74 -2.41 -0.39
N LYS A 69 -23.04 -2.68 -1.65
CA LYS A 69 -22.39 -2.10 -2.84
C LYS A 69 -20.85 -2.26 -2.85
N ILE A 70 -20.36 -3.35 -2.25
CA ILE A 70 -18.95 -3.65 -2.16
C ILE A 70 -18.46 -4.23 -3.50
N SER A 71 -17.30 -3.81 -3.96
CA SER A 71 -16.74 -4.32 -5.23
C SER A 71 -16.37 -5.81 -5.16
N ALA A 72 -16.51 -6.54 -6.27
CA ALA A 72 -16.14 -7.94 -6.39
C ALA A 72 -14.67 -8.20 -5.97
N HIS A 73 -13.77 -7.23 -6.15
CA HIS A 73 -12.38 -7.35 -5.69
C HIS A 73 -12.28 -7.45 -4.16
N ILE A 74 -13.00 -6.60 -3.43
CA ILE A 74 -13.01 -6.60 -1.97
C ILE A 74 -13.70 -7.87 -1.46
N VAL A 75 -14.84 -8.26 -2.06
CA VAL A 75 -15.54 -9.51 -1.69
C VAL A 75 -14.59 -10.70 -1.85
N ASN A 76 -13.91 -10.84 -2.99
CA ASN A 76 -12.97 -11.94 -3.23
C ASN A 76 -11.78 -11.93 -2.24
N ARG A 77 -11.30 -10.76 -1.82
CA ARG A 77 -10.28 -10.64 -0.79
C ARG A 77 -10.78 -11.18 0.57
N ARG A 78 -12.01 -10.82 0.96
CA ARG A 78 -12.66 -11.33 2.18
C ARG A 78 -12.85 -12.85 2.13
N LEU A 79 -13.32 -13.37 1.01
CA LEU A 79 -13.44 -14.81 0.82
C LEU A 79 -12.08 -15.53 0.96
N SER A 80 -11.00 -14.91 0.47
CA SER A 80 -9.65 -15.46 0.65
C SER A 80 -9.20 -15.47 2.12
N ALA A 81 -9.57 -14.45 2.89
CA ALA A 81 -9.31 -14.40 4.33
C ALA A 81 -10.12 -15.49 5.07
N MET A 82 -11.40 -15.65 4.73
CA MET A 82 -12.25 -16.71 5.27
C MET A 82 -11.69 -18.11 4.97
N SER A 83 -11.35 -18.40 3.71
CA SER A 83 -10.74 -19.69 3.33
C SER A 83 -9.45 -19.98 4.10
N SER A 84 -8.61 -18.96 4.30
CA SER A 84 -7.39 -19.10 5.11
C SER A 84 -7.70 -19.45 6.57
N PHE A 85 -8.73 -18.84 7.15
CA PHE A 85 -9.21 -19.12 8.51
C PHE A 85 -9.77 -20.56 8.60
N TYR A 86 -10.67 -20.95 7.69
CA TYR A 86 -11.26 -22.28 7.71
C TYR A 86 -10.22 -23.40 7.49
N LYS A 87 -9.26 -23.21 6.61
CA LYS A 87 -8.14 -24.15 6.45
C LYS A 87 -7.29 -24.29 7.72
N TRP A 88 -7.12 -23.23 8.48
CA TRP A 88 -6.48 -23.29 9.78
C TRP A 88 -7.39 -24.01 10.80
N ALA A 89 -8.67 -23.65 10.86
CA ALA A 89 -9.64 -24.24 11.79
C ALA A 89 -9.82 -25.75 11.57
N MET A 90 -9.82 -26.20 10.31
CA MET A 90 -9.85 -27.64 9.96
C MET A 90 -8.62 -28.39 10.48
N ARG A 91 -7.42 -27.80 10.36
CA ARG A 91 -6.19 -28.43 10.88
C ARG A 91 -6.16 -28.55 12.41
N HIS A 92 -6.94 -27.75 13.08
CA HIS A 92 -7.10 -27.74 14.55
C HIS A 92 -8.41 -28.41 14.99
N GLU A 93 -9.09 -29.11 14.09
CA GLU A 93 -10.32 -29.85 14.34
C GLU A 93 -11.47 -29.00 14.92
N ILE A 94 -11.45 -27.67 14.61
CA ILE A 94 -12.46 -26.72 15.08
C ILE A 94 -13.59 -26.55 14.06
N ALA A 95 -13.33 -26.80 12.78
CA ALA A 95 -14.32 -26.74 11.70
C ALA A 95 -14.22 -28.00 10.82
N GLU A 96 -15.36 -28.45 10.29
CA GLU A 96 -15.44 -29.67 9.48
C GLU A 96 -14.96 -29.46 8.03
N SER A 97 -15.15 -28.25 7.48
CA SER A 97 -14.87 -27.97 6.06
C SER A 97 -14.52 -26.50 5.83
N ASP A 98 -13.94 -26.22 4.65
CA ASP A 98 -13.76 -24.83 4.13
C ASP A 98 -14.96 -24.53 3.20
N PRO A 99 -15.98 -23.77 3.64
CA PRO A 99 -17.16 -23.46 2.85
C PRO A 99 -16.85 -22.59 1.63
N VAL A 100 -15.68 -21.93 1.62
CA VAL A 100 -15.26 -21.05 0.51
C VAL A 100 -14.71 -21.86 -0.66
N TYR A 101 -14.23 -23.08 -0.40
CA TYR A 101 -13.61 -23.91 -1.42
C TYR A 101 -14.56 -24.25 -2.58
N LEU A 102 -15.80 -24.61 -2.24
CA LEU A 102 -16.85 -24.97 -3.20
C LEU A 102 -17.73 -23.79 -3.63
N ALA A 103 -17.52 -22.59 -3.05
CA ALA A 103 -18.33 -21.44 -3.38
C ALA A 103 -17.84 -20.73 -4.65
N ASP A 104 -18.78 -20.35 -5.51
CA ASP A 104 -18.49 -19.52 -6.67
C ASP A 104 -18.02 -18.13 -6.24
N LYS A 105 -16.87 -17.73 -6.77
CA LYS A 105 -16.32 -16.39 -6.50
C LYS A 105 -16.85 -15.37 -7.50
N PRO A 106 -17.25 -14.17 -7.04
CA PRO A 106 -17.68 -13.11 -7.95
C PRO A 106 -16.66 -12.83 -9.05
N LYS A 107 -17.12 -12.78 -10.31
CA LYS A 107 -16.26 -12.45 -11.45
C LYS A 107 -15.69 -11.03 -11.27
N ARG A 108 -14.40 -10.90 -11.50
CA ARG A 108 -13.73 -9.60 -11.49
C ARG A 108 -13.78 -9.02 -12.91
N PRO A 109 -14.24 -7.77 -13.08
CA PRO A 109 -14.08 -7.14 -14.38
C PRO A 109 -12.58 -6.99 -14.69
N LEU A 110 -12.18 -7.38 -15.88
CA LEU A 110 -10.84 -7.12 -16.39
C LEU A 110 -10.66 -5.60 -16.47
N ARG A 111 -9.70 -5.08 -15.73
CA ARG A 111 -9.33 -3.67 -15.81
C ARG A 111 -8.01 -3.57 -16.55
N ILE A 112 -7.99 -2.80 -17.61
CA ILE A 112 -6.75 -2.44 -18.31
C ILE A 112 -5.88 -1.67 -17.32
N PRO A 113 -4.63 -2.07 -17.10
CA PRO A 113 -3.71 -1.29 -16.28
C PRO A 113 -3.58 0.13 -16.81
N VAL A 114 -3.56 1.11 -15.93
CA VAL A 114 -3.36 2.51 -16.30
C VAL A 114 -1.97 2.93 -15.89
N TRP A 115 -1.18 3.39 -16.84
CA TRP A 115 0.16 3.96 -16.64
C TRP A 115 0.27 5.30 -17.36
N LEU A 116 1.36 6.01 -17.14
CA LEU A 116 1.70 7.23 -17.89
C LEU A 116 2.48 6.86 -19.16
N GLU A 117 2.07 7.41 -20.28
CA GLU A 117 2.90 7.39 -21.49
C GLU A 117 4.17 8.24 -21.28
N ARG A 118 5.17 8.08 -22.13
CA ARG A 118 6.46 8.78 -21.98
C ARG A 118 6.32 10.29 -21.93
N GLU A 119 5.48 10.86 -22.77
CA GLU A 119 5.20 12.30 -22.81
C GLU A 119 4.48 12.78 -21.54
N GLU A 120 3.53 11.99 -21.01
CA GLU A 120 2.85 12.29 -19.75
C GLU A 120 3.80 12.20 -18.56
N GLN A 121 4.69 11.19 -18.56
CA GLN A 121 5.72 11.06 -17.52
C GLN A 121 6.68 12.24 -17.56
N ALA A 122 7.12 12.67 -18.73
CA ALA A 122 7.99 13.83 -18.90
C ALA A 122 7.30 15.13 -18.42
N ARG A 123 6.02 15.33 -18.77
CA ARG A 123 5.25 16.48 -18.27
C ARG A 123 5.10 16.47 -16.75
N LEU A 124 4.81 15.30 -16.15
CA LEU A 124 4.72 15.18 -14.70
C LEU A 124 6.05 15.48 -14.03
N ASP A 125 7.17 14.93 -14.54
CA ASP A 125 8.52 15.19 -14.01
C ASP A 125 8.88 16.67 -14.11
N ALA A 126 8.62 17.31 -15.25
CA ALA A 126 8.80 18.75 -15.44
C ALA A 126 7.94 19.56 -14.45
N THR A 127 6.69 19.19 -14.25
CA THR A 127 5.78 19.85 -13.32
C THR A 127 6.28 19.75 -11.86
N ILE A 128 6.74 18.56 -11.45
CA ILE A 128 7.29 18.34 -10.11
C ILE A 128 8.55 19.20 -9.89
N ARG A 129 9.40 19.38 -10.91
CA ARG A 129 10.64 20.18 -10.86
C ARG A 129 10.43 21.68 -11.11
N SER A 130 9.31 22.09 -11.71
CA SER A 130 9.04 23.49 -12.07
C SER A 130 8.95 24.40 -10.84
N ARG A 131 9.61 25.55 -10.91
CA ARG A 131 9.62 26.55 -9.81
C ARG A 131 8.30 27.29 -9.63
N GLU A 132 7.41 27.26 -10.63
CA GLU A 132 6.20 28.08 -10.69
C GLU A 132 4.95 27.45 -10.05
N ASN A 133 4.98 26.17 -9.75
CA ASN A 133 3.79 25.36 -9.50
C ASN A 133 3.47 25.07 -8.03
N ILE A 134 3.62 26.01 -7.10
CA ILE A 134 3.19 25.81 -5.72
C ILE A 134 1.87 26.54 -5.46
N PRO A 135 0.78 25.81 -5.05
CA PRO A 135 -0.41 26.48 -4.54
C PRO A 135 -0.04 27.19 -3.24
N ILE A 136 -0.15 28.51 -3.24
CA ILE A 136 0.17 29.40 -2.09
C ILE A 136 -0.64 29.00 -0.85
N ASN A 137 -1.82 28.40 -1.03
CA ASN A 137 -2.79 28.17 0.04
C ASN A 137 -2.60 26.89 0.88
N ILE A 138 -1.69 25.97 0.51
CA ILE A 138 -1.55 24.70 1.25
C ILE A 138 -0.60 24.81 2.46
N PHE A 139 0.31 25.79 2.49
CA PHE A 139 1.42 25.84 3.45
C PHE A 139 1.63 27.17 4.22
N GLY A 140 0.74 28.14 4.06
CA GLY A 140 0.88 29.45 4.73
C GLY A 140 2.07 30.30 4.23
N ASN A 141 2.23 31.50 4.80
CA ASN A 141 3.15 32.56 4.32
C ASN A 141 4.67 32.33 4.50
N ASN A 142 5.12 31.11 4.79
CA ASN A 142 6.54 30.88 5.06
C ASN A 142 7.28 30.29 3.84
N LYS A 143 7.88 31.16 3.03
CA LYS A 143 8.62 30.82 1.80
C LYS A 143 9.74 29.77 2.01
N VAL A 144 10.43 29.78 3.12
CA VAL A 144 11.54 28.83 3.42
C VAL A 144 10.99 27.41 3.65
N LYS A 145 9.96 27.28 4.48
CA LYS A 145 9.28 25.98 4.72
C LYS A 145 8.68 25.39 3.45
N MET A 146 8.17 26.26 2.58
CA MET A 146 7.59 25.88 1.30
C MET A 146 8.65 25.30 0.36
N THR A 147 9.84 25.88 0.31
CA THR A 147 10.97 25.41 -0.52
C THR A 147 11.46 24.03 -0.08
N GLU A 148 11.63 23.80 1.23
CA GLU A 148 12.03 22.51 1.76
C GLU A 148 10.99 21.43 1.52
N THR A 149 9.72 21.72 1.77
CA THR A 149 8.62 20.77 1.53
C THR A 149 8.58 20.34 0.07
N ARG A 150 8.71 21.28 -0.84
CA ARG A 150 8.76 20.99 -2.27
C ARG A 150 9.95 20.11 -2.62
N ARG A 151 11.16 20.48 -2.20
CA ARG A 151 12.39 19.72 -2.45
C ARG A 151 12.27 18.27 -1.98
N ARG A 152 11.62 18.08 -0.83
CA ARG A 152 11.33 16.77 -0.28
C ARG A 152 10.46 15.93 -1.21
N TYR A 153 9.42 16.52 -1.81
CA TYR A 153 8.57 15.78 -2.76
C TYR A 153 9.24 15.56 -4.11
N GLU A 154 10.05 16.51 -4.61
CA GLU A 154 10.90 16.28 -5.79
C GLU A 154 11.81 15.08 -5.57
N MET A 155 12.48 15.02 -4.43
CA MET A 155 13.37 13.93 -4.06
C MET A 155 12.61 12.62 -3.81
N LEU A 156 11.36 12.68 -3.34
CA LEU A 156 10.51 11.50 -3.16
C LEU A 156 10.03 10.92 -4.49
N PHE A 157 9.55 11.74 -5.39
CA PHE A 157 8.97 11.27 -6.66
C PHE A 157 10.03 10.97 -7.73
N GLY A 158 11.20 11.57 -7.67
CA GLY A 158 12.31 11.26 -8.55
C GLY A 158 12.65 9.75 -8.60
N PRO A 159 12.93 9.08 -7.46
CA PRO A 159 13.17 7.64 -7.44
C PRO A 159 11.95 6.82 -7.84
N LEU A 160 10.74 7.24 -7.45
CA LEU A 160 9.51 6.51 -7.81
C LEU A 160 9.30 6.45 -9.32
N LEU A 161 9.62 7.55 -10.03
CA LEU A 161 9.51 7.64 -11.48
C LEU A 161 10.66 6.92 -12.22
N ASN A 162 11.86 6.89 -11.63
CA ASN A 162 13.08 6.51 -12.35
C ASN A 162 13.80 5.26 -11.80
N SER A 163 13.31 4.65 -10.70
CA SER A 163 13.92 3.43 -10.13
C SER A 163 12.92 2.37 -9.73
N GLY A 164 11.64 2.63 -9.91
CA GLY A 164 10.58 1.68 -9.62
C GLY A 164 10.45 1.30 -8.14
N LEU A 165 10.87 2.16 -7.20
CA LEU A 165 10.65 1.99 -5.77
C LEU A 165 9.14 1.99 -5.44
N ARG A 166 8.74 1.19 -4.43
CA ARG A 166 7.40 1.33 -3.86
C ARG A 166 7.36 2.56 -2.95
N ILE A 167 6.21 3.25 -2.91
CA ILE A 167 6.06 4.43 -2.03
C ILE A 167 6.34 4.10 -0.56
N SER A 168 5.94 2.92 -0.08
CA SER A 168 6.21 2.50 1.31
C SER A 168 7.70 2.24 1.57
N GLU A 169 8.42 1.72 0.59
CA GLU A 169 9.87 1.53 0.66
C GLU A 169 10.57 2.89 0.70
N ALA A 170 10.21 3.80 -0.19
CA ALA A 170 10.78 5.16 -0.22
C ALA A 170 10.53 5.90 1.10
N LEU A 171 9.28 5.90 1.61
CA LEU A 171 8.94 6.60 2.86
C LEU A 171 9.58 5.99 4.11
N GLY A 172 9.97 4.71 4.07
CA GLY A 172 10.66 4.01 5.15
C GLY A 172 12.18 4.17 5.13
N LEU A 173 12.78 4.78 4.07
CA LEU A 173 14.22 4.93 3.96
C LEU A 173 14.80 5.82 5.07
N LYS A 174 15.88 5.35 5.66
CA LYS A 174 16.78 6.17 6.48
C LYS A 174 17.96 6.62 5.62
N ILE A 175 18.62 7.68 6.04
CA ILE A 175 19.81 8.18 5.32
C ILE A 175 20.92 7.11 5.30
N ALA A 176 21.02 6.29 6.34
CA ALA A 176 21.93 5.14 6.39
C ALA A 176 21.68 4.10 5.27
N ASP A 177 20.46 4.05 4.72
CA ASP A 177 20.11 3.12 3.63
C ASP A 177 20.54 3.63 2.25
N VAL A 178 21.00 4.88 2.15
CA VAL A 178 21.48 5.47 0.90
C VAL A 178 22.99 5.28 0.79
N ARG A 179 23.43 4.57 -0.23
CA ARG A 179 24.85 4.41 -0.54
C ARG A 179 25.34 5.62 -1.32
N ILE A 180 26.16 6.46 -0.66
CA ILE A 180 26.77 7.65 -1.26
C ILE A 180 28.25 7.37 -1.48
N LEU A 181 28.76 7.57 -2.72
CA LEU A 181 30.16 7.48 -3.10
C LEU A 181 30.51 8.75 -3.87
N ASP A 182 31.56 9.43 -3.46
CA ASP A 182 32.05 10.69 -4.09
C ASP A 182 30.95 11.75 -4.23
N GLY A 183 30.11 11.90 -3.19
CA GLY A 183 28.97 12.82 -3.19
C GLY A 183 27.76 12.37 -4.01
N LEU A 184 27.85 11.24 -4.70
CA LEU A 184 26.76 10.69 -5.54
C LEU A 184 26.00 9.57 -4.78
N ALA A 185 24.70 9.71 -4.66
CA ALA A 185 23.83 8.61 -4.21
C ALA A 185 23.72 7.57 -5.34
N ARG A 186 24.39 6.43 -5.18
CA ARG A 186 24.47 5.37 -6.19
C ARG A 186 23.31 4.39 -6.14
N SER A 187 22.88 4.07 -4.94
CA SER A 187 21.79 3.11 -4.71
C SER A 187 21.14 3.31 -3.36
N VAL A 188 19.95 2.77 -3.21
CA VAL A 188 19.25 2.66 -1.91
C VAL A 188 19.03 1.21 -1.55
N ARG A 189 19.24 0.88 -0.29
CA ARG A 189 18.92 -0.41 0.30
C ARG A 189 17.46 -0.39 0.73
N VAL A 190 16.68 -1.36 0.30
CA VAL A 190 15.28 -1.50 0.69
C VAL A 190 15.00 -2.91 1.17
N ILE A 191 14.16 -3.00 2.20
CA ILE A 191 13.67 -4.26 2.73
C ILE A 191 12.27 -4.50 2.14
N GLY A 192 12.13 -5.58 1.39
CA GLY A 192 10.89 -5.97 0.75
C GLY A 192 10.04 -6.91 1.61
N LYS A 193 9.01 -7.50 1.01
CA LYS A 193 8.16 -8.50 1.67
C LYS A 193 8.99 -9.73 2.08
N GLY A 194 8.86 -10.15 3.35
CA GLY A 194 9.59 -11.30 3.90
C GLY A 194 11.06 -10.98 4.21
N ASP A 195 11.33 -9.74 4.63
CA ASP A 195 12.66 -9.22 5.03
C ASP A 195 13.78 -9.40 3.98
N LYS A 196 13.37 -9.54 2.71
CA LYS A 196 14.34 -9.64 1.62
C LYS A 196 14.91 -8.27 1.30
N GLU A 197 16.21 -8.12 1.55
CA GLU A 197 16.96 -6.93 1.18
C GLU A 197 17.27 -6.92 -0.32
N ARG A 198 17.25 -5.73 -0.91
CA ARG A 198 17.78 -5.49 -2.25
C ARG A 198 18.32 -4.08 -2.38
N LEU A 199 19.32 -3.92 -3.24
CA LEU A 199 19.82 -2.61 -3.67
C LEU A 199 19.04 -2.17 -4.93
N VAL A 200 18.59 -0.93 -4.91
CA VAL A 200 17.94 -0.30 -6.05
C VAL A 200 18.89 0.80 -6.56
N PRO A 201 19.42 0.68 -7.78
CA PRO A 201 20.31 1.67 -8.35
C PRO A 201 19.54 2.97 -8.60
N LEU A 202 20.22 4.09 -8.45
CA LEU A 202 19.71 5.42 -8.78
C LEU A 202 20.42 5.94 -10.04
N PRO A 203 19.66 6.53 -11.00
CA PRO A 203 20.26 7.17 -12.15
C PRO A 203 21.26 8.28 -11.74
N ALA A 204 22.41 8.34 -12.37
CA ALA A 204 23.49 9.25 -11.97
C ALA A 204 23.08 10.74 -11.88
N PRO A 205 22.31 11.30 -12.83
CA PRO A 205 21.85 12.69 -12.71
C PRO A 205 20.99 12.95 -11.48
N PHE A 206 20.11 12.00 -11.13
CA PHE A 206 19.31 12.08 -9.92
C PHE A 206 20.19 11.85 -8.68
N GLY A 207 21.10 10.89 -8.73
CA GLY A 207 22.00 10.54 -7.63
C GLY A 207 22.88 11.71 -7.17
N ALA A 208 23.32 12.57 -8.08
CA ALA A 208 24.08 13.76 -7.75
C ALA A 208 23.26 14.76 -6.92
N VAL A 209 22.06 15.09 -7.38
CA VAL A 209 21.15 16.03 -6.68
C VAL A 209 20.69 15.45 -5.35
N PHE A 210 20.42 14.15 -5.31
CA PHE A 210 19.96 13.46 -4.10
C PHE A 210 21.07 13.36 -3.06
N GLY A 211 22.30 13.02 -3.47
CA GLY A 211 23.46 12.99 -2.58
C GLY A 211 23.76 14.36 -1.98
N PHE A 212 23.69 15.43 -2.80
CA PHE A 212 23.85 16.81 -2.33
C PHE A 212 22.73 17.21 -1.32
N TRP A 213 21.48 16.82 -1.60
CA TRP A 213 20.36 17.12 -0.69
C TRP A 213 20.47 16.40 0.65
N LEU A 214 21.13 15.24 0.70
CA LEU A 214 21.35 14.47 1.92
C LEU A 214 22.63 14.87 2.68
N LYS A 215 23.48 15.71 2.08
CA LYS A 215 24.71 16.16 2.71
C LYS A 215 24.42 16.80 4.07
N ASP A 216 25.26 16.48 5.05
CA ASP A 216 25.21 17.01 6.41
C ASP A 216 23.98 16.61 7.25
N ARG A 217 23.13 15.67 6.76
CA ARG A 217 22.02 15.13 7.51
C ARG A 217 22.42 13.89 8.32
N ASN A 218 21.75 13.70 9.47
CA ASN A 218 22.03 12.57 10.35
C ASN A 218 21.61 11.23 9.72
N ARG A 219 22.49 10.22 9.79
CA ARG A 219 22.28 8.89 9.21
C ARG A 219 21.05 8.15 9.75
N THR A 220 20.65 8.43 10.99
CA THR A 220 19.47 7.80 11.62
C THR A 220 18.14 8.43 11.22
N GLU A 221 18.18 9.63 10.62
CA GLU A 221 16.97 10.32 10.19
C GLU A 221 16.28 9.62 9.02
N ALA A 222 14.95 9.75 8.96
CA ALA A 222 14.20 9.38 7.78
C ALA A 222 14.59 10.31 6.61
N VAL A 223 14.85 9.72 5.44
CA VAL A 223 15.19 10.49 4.22
C VAL A 223 14.16 11.58 3.95
N PHE A 224 12.88 11.23 4.02
CA PHE A 224 11.77 12.14 3.73
C PHE A 224 11.08 12.63 5.00
N ALA A 225 11.88 13.01 6.03
CA ALA A 225 11.36 13.62 7.25
C ALA A 225 10.81 15.02 6.97
N LYS A 226 9.70 15.37 7.62
CA LYS A 226 9.18 16.72 7.69
C LYS A 226 9.99 17.54 8.70
N THR A 227 9.71 18.85 8.78
CA THR A 227 10.37 19.76 9.74
C THR A 227 10.13 19.39 11.21
N ASP A 228 9.05 18.61 11.49
CA ASP A 228 8.75 18.06 12.81
C ASP A 228 9.47 16.72 13.09
N GLY A 229 10.40 16.30 12.22
CA GLY A 229 11.12 15.03 12.29
C GLY A 229 10.32 13.81 11.85
N LYS A 230 9.02 13.91 11.67
CA LYS A 230 8.16 12.79 11.27
C LYS A 230 8.26 12.53 9.76
N PRO A 231 8.21 11.27 9.30
CA PRO A 231 8.21 10.98 7.88
C PRO A 231 6.93 11.49 7.20
N VAL A 232 7.03 11.75 5.89
CA VAL A 232 5.86 12.06 5.06
C VAL A 232 4.89 10.88 5.09
N SER A 233 3.61 11.15 5.34
CA SER A 233 2.59 10.09 5.32
C SER A 233 2.26 9.65 3.87
N PRO A 234 1.89 8.38 3.65
CA PRO A 234 1.44 7.91 2.33
C PRO A 234 0.26 8.71 1.77
N GLN A 235 -0.61 9.24 2.64
CA GLN A 235 -1.74 10.06 2.22
C GLN A 235 -1.28 11.43 1.72
N ALA A 236 -0.34 12.08 2.42
CA ALA A 236 0.24 13.35 1.99
C ALA A 236 0.95 13.21 0.63
N ALA A 237 1.70 12.11 0.43
CA ALA A 237 2.33 11.82 -0.85
C ALA A 237 1.29 11.63 -1.98
N ARG A 238 0.19 10.92 -1.71
CA ARG A 238 -0.90 10.77 -2.70
C ARG A 238 -1.57 12.09 -3.05
N ASN A 239 -1.83 12.93 -2.06
CA ASN A 239 -2.45 14.24 -2.29
C ASN A 239 -1.54 15.17 -3.11
N TYR A 240 -0.24 15.16 -2.79
CA TYR A 240 0.74 15.93 -3.57
C TYR A 240 0.80 15.44 -5.02
N LEU A 241 0.89 14.13 -5.24
CA LEU A 241 0.90 13.56 -6.60
C LEU A 241 -0.35 13.96 -7.40
N ARG A 242 -1.53 13.91 -6.78
CA ARG A 242 -2.79 14.31 -7.43
C ARG A 242 -2.70 15.76 -7.90
N GLY A 243 -2.29 16.69 -7.03
CA GLY A 243 -2.13 18.09 -7.40
C GLY A 243 -1.10 18.32 -8.51
N MET A 244 -0.06 17.47 -8.60
CA MET A 244 0.92 17.55 -9.69
C MET A 244 0.37 17.00 -11.01
N LEU A 245 -0.45 15.93 -10.98
CA LEU A 245 -1.13 15.39 -12.15
C LEU A 245 -2.12 16.42 -12.73
N ASP A 246 -2.94 17.04 -11.87
CA ASP A 246 -3.88 18.07 -12.26
C ASP A 246 -3.16 19.25 -12.96
N LYS A 247 -2.04 19.69 -12.41
CA LYS A 247 -1.21 20.77 -13.00
C LYS A 247 -0.52 20.37 -14.29
N ALA A 248 -0.12 19.11 -14.43
CA ALA A 248 0.47 18.58 -15.65
C ALA A 248 -0.56 18.34 -16.76
N GLY A 249 -1.84 18.61 -16.50
CA GLY A 249 -2.92 18.33 -17.45
C GLY A 249 -3.11 16.83 -17.72
N ILE A 250 -2.93 15.99 -16.69
CA ILE A 250 -3.03 14.53 -16.79
C ILE A 250 -4.29 14.07 -16.07
N ASP A 251 -5.32 13.75 -16.83
CA ASP A 251 -6.62 13.25 -16.30
C ASP A 251 -6.62 11.73 -16.04
N LYS A 252 -5.48 11.12 -15.84
CA LYS A 252 -5.38 9.71 -15.47
C LYS A 252 -5.32 9.55 -13.95
N LYS A 253 -6.11 8.61 -13.40
CA LYS A 253 -6.06 8.28 -11.95
C LYS A 253 -4.79 7.48 -11.63
N ILE A 254 -3.68 8.18 -11.52
CA ILE A 254 -2.38 7.63 -11.18
C ILE A 254 -2.17 7.69 -9.67
N SER A 255 -1.78 6.55 -9.09
CA SER A 255 -1.32 6.47 -7.70
C SER A 255 0.19 6.27 -7.65
N PRO A 256 0.87 6.49 -6.51
CA PRO A 256 2.32 6.20 -6.40
C PRO A 256 2.68 4.76 -6.77
N HIS A 257 1.77 3.79 -6.59
CA HIS A 257 1.99 2.41 -7.03
C HIS A 257 1.95 2.29 -8.56
N LYS A 258 1.11 3.07 -9.23
CA LYS A 258 1.04 3.09 -10.69
C LYS A 258 2.25 3.77 -11.34
N LEU A 259 2.95 4.67 -10.64
CA LEU A 259 4.23 5.21 -11.12
C LEU A 259 5.28 4.11 -11.29
N ARG A 260 5.28 3.12 -10.38
CA ARG A 260 6.15 1.94 -10.54
C ARG A 260 5.75 1.10 -11.76
N HIS A 261 4.47 0.98 -12.07
CA HIS A 261 4.02 0.32 -13.32
C HIS A 261 4.49 1.09 -14.54
N THR A 262 4.39 2.43 -14.51
CA THR A 262 4.93 3.30 -15.58
C THR A 262 6.40 3.03 -15.82
N TYR A 263 7.22 2.97 -14.77
CA TYR A 263 8.66 2.65 -14.89
C TYR A 263 8.92 1.27 -15.50
N ALA A 264 8.08 0.28 -15.20
CA ALA A 264 8.27 -1.08 -15.71
C ALA A 264 7.78 -1.25 -17.17
N THR A 265 6.95 -0.32 -17.67
CA THR A 265 6.34 -0.39 -19.02
C THR A 265 7.09 0.49 -20.02
N ASN A 266 7.68 1.60 -19.60
CA ASN A 266 8.46 2.54 -20.42
C ASN A 266 9.96 2.20 -20.45
#